data_4ca178ca7baf69754c417dfb7b45b4bc
#
_entry.id   4ca178ca7baf69754c417dfb7b45b4bc
#
_cell.length_a   1.000
_cell.length_b   1.000
_cell.length_c   1.000
_cell.angle_alpha   90.00
_cell.angle_beta   90.00
_cell.angle_gamma   90.00
#
_symmetry.space_group_name_H-M   'P 1'
#
loop_
_entity.id
_entity.type
_entity.pdbx_description
1 polymer ?
#
loop_
_entity_poly.entity_id
_entity_poly.type
_entity_poly.pdbx_seq_one_letter_code
_entity_poly.pdbx_strand_id
1 'polypeptide(L)'
;DDDLVRINAIPSLFDEADEVHISVAFTWHLKWAEWAAKQWACVAPVKVGGPALNEPGGDFIPGMYLKKGYVITSRGCPNRCWFCAVPKREGGQLRELPVTDGWIVSDDNLLACSPRHIDEVFSMLARQPHRPIFTGGLEAALMTSQMAAQLYQLHPQRLFFAYDTPNDLEPLQEAGKMLTDAGFSKSNHALRCYILIGYKGDTMEKAHKRMGEAWRAGFM
;
A
#
# COMPACT_ATOMS: atom_id res chain seq x y z
N ASP A 1 13.65 -7.70 -12.34
CA ASP A 1 14.16 -8.51 -11.22
C ASP A 1 15.46 -7.87 -10.77
N ASP A 2 15.49 -7.36 -9.56
CA ASP A 2 16.71 -6.96 -8.91
C ASP A 2 17.33 -8.23 -8.32
N ASP A 3 18.31 -8.81 -9.00
CA ASP A 3 18.98 -10.04 -8.58
C ASP A 3 19.73 -9.86 -7.25
N LEU A 4 19.87 -8.61 -6.79
CA LEU A 4 20.49 -8.25 -5.53
C LEU A 4 19.50 -8.29 -4.34
N VAL A 5 18.17 -8.30 -4.58
CA VAL A 5 17.18 -8.36 -3.50
C VAL A 5 17.07 -9.79 -2.97
N ARG A 6 17.22 -9.93 -1.66
CA ARG A 6 17.07 -11.19 -0.92
C ARG A 6 16.01 -11.04 0.17
N ILE A 7 15.23 -12.08 0.42
CA ILE A 7 14.23 -12.10 1.48
C ILE A 7 14.64 -13.12 2.54
N ASN A 8 14.87 -12.64 3.76
CA ASN A 8 15.26 -13.47 4.91
C ASN A 8 16.46 -14.40 4.60
N ALA A 9 17.42 -13.91 3.83
CA ALA A 9 18.56 -14.70 3.37
C ALA A 9 19.84 -14.33 4.12
N ILE A 10 20.73 -15.30 4.22
CA ILE A 10 22.12 -15.11 4.63
C ILE A 10 23.01 -15.16 3.38
N PRO A 11 24.26 -14.66 3.46
CA PRO A 11 25.16 -14.69 2.32
C PRO A 11 25.48 -16.13 1.89
N SER A 12 25.63 -16.31 0.61
CA SER A 12 26.20 -17.49 -0.02
C SER A 12 27.69 -17.27 -0.32
N LEU A 13 28.38 -18.34 -0.71
CA LEU A 13 29.81 -18.29 -1.03
C LEU A 13 30.13 -17.40 -2.24
N PHE A 14 29.14 -17.10 -3.07
CA PHE A 14 29.30 -16.38 -4.34
C PHE A 14 28.63 -15.00 -4.33
N ASP A 15 28.13 -14.55 -3.18
CA ASP A 15 27.55 -13.22 -3.08
C ASP A 15 28.66 -12.15 -3.04
N GLU A 16 28.58 -11.19 -3.95
CA GLU A 16 29.46 -10.03 -4.04
C GLU A 16 28.61 -8.76 -3.99
N ALA A 17 29.00 -7.78 -3.19
CA ALA A 17 28.37 -6.49 -3.09
C ALA A 17 29.34 -5.44 -2.58
N ASP A 18 29.15 -4.16 -2.95
CA ASP A 18 29.88 -3.04 -2.39
C ASP A 18 29.33 -2.62 -1.03
N GLU A 19 28.02 -2.76 -0.83
CA GLU A 19 27.31 -2.45 0.42
C GLU A 19 26.05 -3.32 0.53
N VAL A 20 25.71 -3.73 1.76
CA VAL A 20 24.50 -4.51 2.04
C VAL A 20 23.52 -3.69 2.89
N HIS A 21 22.29 -3.56 2.42
CA HIS A 21 21.21 -2.89 3.13
C HIS A 21 20.19 -3.90 3.66
N ILE A 22 20.01 -3.95 4.97
CA ILE A 22 19.01 -4.81 5.62
C ILE A 22 17.83 -3.95 6.06
N SER A 23 16.69 -4.10 5.38
CA SER A 23 15.43 -3.42 5.74
C SER A 23 14.60 -4.28 6.67
N VAL A 24 14.27 -3.74 7.84
CA VAL A 24 13.50 -4.44 8.89
C VAL A 24 12.11 -3.83 9.00
N ALA A 25 11.09 -4.56 8.55
CA ALA A 25 9.71 -4.08 8.56
C ALA A 25 9.04 -4.18 9.94
N PHE A 26 9.35 -5.22 10.72
CA PHE A 26 8.66 -5.55 11.97
C PHE A 26 9.62 -5.67 13.16
N THR A 27 9.21 -5.15 14.31
CA THR A 27 10.03 -5.14 15.54
C THR A 27 10.43 -6.52 16.03
N TRP A 28 9.64 -7.55 15.78
CA TRP A 28 9.99 -8.94 16.16
C TRP A 28 11.09 -9.56 15.29
N HIS A 29 11.45 -8.92 14.16
CA HIS A 29 12.56 -9.34 13.30
C HIS A 29 13.89 -8.67 13.65
N LEU A 30 13.95 -7.76 14.62
CA LEU A 30 15.18 -7.04 14.99
C LEU A 30 16.33 -7.97 15.35
N LYS A 31 16.08 -8.98 16.20
CA LYS A 31 17.11 -9.96 16.58
C LYS A 31 17.65 -10.76 15.40
N TRP A 32 16.76 -11.12 14.48
CA TRP A 32 17.17 -11.81 13.25
C TRP A 32 18.00 -10.88 12.35
N ALA A 33 17.62 -9.63 12.24
CA ALA A 33 18.34 -8.64 11.44
C ALA A 33 19.75 -8.36 11.99
N GLU A 34 19.90 -8.25 13.31
CA GLU A 34 21.21 -8.12 13.96
C GLU A 34 22.10 -9.34 13.69
N TRP A 35 21.54 -10.54 13.74
CA TRP A 35 22.26 -11.75 13.40
C TRP A 35 22.62 -11.80 11.91
N ALA A 36 21.67 -11.49 11.02
CA ALA A 36 21.90 -11.45 9.59
C ALA A 36 22.99 -10.42 9.20
N ALA A 37 22.98 -9.25 9.85
CA ALA A 37 24.01 -8.23 9.64
C ALA A 37 25.43 -8.75 9.92
N LYS A 38 25.58 -9.54 10.97
CA LYS A 38 26.87 -10.18 11.29
C LYS A 38 27.30 -11.20 10.23
N GLN A 39 26.34 -11.92 9.63
CA GLN A 39 26.62 -12.85 8.55
C GLN A 39 27.02 -12.12 7.26
N TRP A 40 26.29 -11.07 6.90
CA TRP A 40 26.57 -10.27 5.70
C TRP A 40 27.83 -9.41 5.82
N ALA A 41 28.29 -9.10 7.01
CA ALA A 41 29.52 -8.34 7.24
C ALA A 41 30.80 -9.01 6.69
N CYS A 42 30.77 -10.31 6.37
CA CYS A 42 31.87 -10.98 5.68
C CYS A 42 31.90 -10.71 4.17
N VAL A 43 30.79 -10.20 3.59
CA VAL A 43 30.68 -9.88 2.17
C VAL A 43 31.01 -8.40 1.93
N ALA A 44 30.34 -7.49 2.65
CA ALA A 44 30.47 -6.04 2.48
C ALA A 44 30.04 -5.27 3.74
N PRO A 45 30.32 -3.94 3.82
CA PRO A 45 29.75 -3.10 4.86
C PRO A 45 28.23 -3.19 4.90
N VAL A 46 27.66 -3.32 6.12
CA VAL A 46 26.21 -3.53 6.31
C VAL A 46 25.57 -2.31 6.95
N LYS A 47 24.47 -1.84 6.36
CA LYS A 47 23.55 -0.86 6.95
C LYS A 47 22.24 -1.53 7.31
N VAL A 48 21.78 -1.35 8.55
CA VAL A 48 20.50 -1.88 9.03
C VAL A 48 19.56 -0.71 9.28
N GLY A 49 18.38 -0.75 8.68
CA GLY A 49 17.39 0.30 8.81
C GLY A 49 15.97 -0.22 8.60
N GLY A 50 15.04 0.69 8.41
CA GLY A 50 13.67 0.38 8.06
C GLY A 50 12.65 0.68 9.17
N PRO A 51 11.37 0.36 8.89
CA PRO A 51 10.24 0.74 9.75
C PRO A 51 10.35 0.31 11.21
N ALA A 52 10.93 -0.85 11.48
CA ALA A 52 11.08 -1.35 12.84
C ALA A 52 12.04 -0.54 13.71
N LEU A 53 12.96 0.21 13.09
CA LEU A 53 13.94 1.06 13.76
C LEU A 53 13.52 2.53 13.82
N ASN A 54 12.31 2.86 13.34
CA ASN A 54 11.82 4.24 13.15
C ASN A 54 12.75 5.12 12.29
N GLU A 55 13.59 4.51 11.51
CA GLU A 55 14.42 5.22 10.56
C GLU A 55 13.64 5.43 9.26
N PRO A 56 13.49 6.67 8.81
CA PRO A 56 12.71 6.96 7.59
C PRO A 56 13.40 6.45 6.31
N GLY A 57 14.64 5.99 6.40
CA GLY A 57 15.46 5.75 5.23
C GLY A 57 15.98 7.05 4.62
N GLY A 58 16.74 6.95 3.55
CA GLY A 58 17.12 8.10 2.73
C GLY A 58 15.99 8.58 1.80
N ASP A 59 16.31 9.43 0.87
CA ASP A 59 15.37 9.86 -0.16
C ASP A 59 14.80 8.65 -0.90
N PHE A 60 13.47 8.63 -1.04
CA PHE A 60 12.81 7.58 -1.79
C PHE A 60 13.09 7.76 -3.29
N ILE A 61 13.72 6.78 -3.89
CA ILE A 61 13.95 6.72 -5.34
C ILE A 61 12.95 5.72 -5.92
N PRO A 62 12.01 6.17 -6.77
CA PRO A 62 11.03 5.27 -7.41
C PRO A 62 11.71 4.11 -8.12
N GLY A 63 11.23 2.89 -7.90
CA GLY A 63 11.77 1.67 -8.50
C GLY A 63 12.99 1.06 -7.82
N MET A 64 13.68 1.79 -6.93
CA MET A 64 14.80 1.24 -6.17
C MET A 64 14.27 0.36 -5.03
N TYR A 65 14.81 -0.86 -4.91
CA TYR A 65 14.45 -1.87 -3.88
C TYR A 65 12.98 -2.32 -3.89
N LEU A 66 12.23 -2.01 -4.92
CA LEU A 66 10.88 -2.53 -5.09
C LEU A 66 10.91 -3.88 -5.79
N LYS A 67 10.13 -4.82 -5.26
CA LYS A 67 9.88 -6.09 -5.93
C LYS A 67 9.20 -5.83 -7.28
N LYS A 68 9.55 -6.64 -8.29
CA LYS A 68 8.95 -6.55 -9.63
C LYS A 68 7.42 -6.47 -9.59
N GLY A 69 6.89 -5.51 -10.31
CA GLY A 69 5.45 -5.22 -10.39
C GLY A 69 4.94 -4.25 -9.33
N TYR A 70 5.67 -4.02 -8.25
CA TYR A 70 5.30 -2.98 -7.30
C TYR A 70 5.66 -1.61 -7.85
N VAL A 71 4.78 -0.65 -7.64
CA VAL A 71 4.99 0.76 -7.98
C VAL A 71 4.44 1.65 -6.88
N ILE A 72 5.16 2.73 -6.62
CA ILE A 72 4.75 3.79 -5.73
C ILE A 72 4.80 5.08 -6.54
N THR A 73 3.63 5.67 -6.76
CA THR A 73 3.48 6.87 -7.59
C THR A 73 3.22 8.11 -6.76
N SER A 74 2.92 7.95 -5.47
CA SER A 74 2.80 9.04 -4.52
C SER A 74 3.19 8.62 -3.11
N ARG A 75 3.61 9.59 -2.29
CA ARG A 75 3.92 9.41 -0.88
C ARG A 75 3.31 10.52 -0.04
N GLY A 76 2.97 10.16 1.21
CA GLY A 76 2.29 11.04 2.13
C GLY A 76 0.77 11.00 1.98
N CYS A 77 0.08 11.55 2.95
CA CYS A 77 -1.37 11.61 2.97
C CYS A 77 -1.80 12.87 3.73
N PRO A 78 -2.78 13.65 3.24
CA PRO A 78 -3.27 14.84 3.93
C PRO A 78 -4.05 14.50 5.20
N ASN A 79 -4.53 13.25 5.32
CA ASN A 79 -5.27 12.79 6.49
C ASN A 79 -4.31 12.55 7.67
N ARG A 80 -4.78 12.90 8.86
CA ARG A 80 -4.03 12.74 10.13
C ARG A 80 -4.69 11.68 11.02
N CYS A 81 -4.98 10.52 10.46
CA CYS A 81 -5.60 9.43 11.21
C CYS A 81 -4.70 9.04 12.39
N TRP A 82 -5.27 9.01 13.59
CA TRP A 82 -4.54 8.80 14.84
C TRP A 82 -3.81 7.45 14.92
N PHE A 83 -4.26 6.46 14.20
CA PHE A 83 -3.69 5.11 14.13
C PHE A 83 -2.67 4.93 12.99
N CYS A 84 -2.62 5.87 12.03
CA CYS A 84 -1.82 5.73 10.83
C CYS A 84 -0.36 6.15 11.05
N ALA A 85 0.56 5.38 10.49
CA ALA A 85 1.99 5.68 10.53
C ALA A 85 2.44 6.69 9.46
N VAL A 86 1.66 6.86 8.38
CA VAL A 86 2.04 7.71 7.24
C VAL A 86 2.35 9.14 7.64
N PRO A 87 1.53 9.87 8.42
CA PRO A 87 1.86 11.24 8.80
C PRO A 87 3.18 11.38 9.58
N LYS A 88 3.58 10.33 10.31
CA LYS A 88 4.83 10.32 11.09
C LYS A 88 6.06 10.01 10.24
N ARG A 89 5.89 9.20 9.19
CA ARG A 89 6.99 8.71 8.34
C ARG A 89 7.19 9.56 7.09
N GLU A 90 6.09 9.87 6.40
CA GLU A 90 6.11 10.55 5.11
C GLU A 90 5.74 12.03 5.22
N GLY A 91 5.25 12.47 6.41
CA GLY A 91 4.70 13.80 6.62
C GLY A 91 3.24 13.93 6.19
N GLY A 92 2.63 15.08 6.51
CA GLY A 92 1.23 15.38 6.19
C GLY A 92 1.01 15.98 4.81
N GLN A 93 2.04 16.01 3.96
CA GLN A 93 1.96 16.53 2.59
C GLN A 93 2.04 15.38 1.61
N LEU A 94 1.08 15.35 0.69
CA LEU A 94 1.10 14.46 -0.44
C LEU A 94 2.16 14.92 -1.46
N ARG A 95 2.98 14.02 -1.93
CA ARG A 95 4.00 14.24 -2.96
C ARG A 95 3.73 13.27 -4.10
N GLU A 96 3.48 13.80 -5.27
CA GLU A 96 3.42 13.02 -6.51
C GLU A 96 4.84 12.72 -6.98
N LEU A 97 5.07 11.48 -7.38
CA LEU A 97 6.36 10.96 -7.83
C LEU A 97 6.28 10.63 -9.33
N PRO A 98 7.40 10.51 -10.03
CA PRO A 98 7.39 10.02 -11.40
C PRO A 98 6.69 8.67 -11.52
N VAL A 99 5.77 8.54 -12.49
CA VAL A 99 5.05 7.30 -12.73
C VAL A 99 5.95 6.34 -13.50
N THR A 100 6.28 5.22 -12.88
CA THR A 100 7.05 4.12 -13.48
C THR A 100 6.16 2.90 -13.70
N ASP A 101 6.61 1.95 -14.53
CA ASP A 101 5.85 0.75 -14.84
C ASP A 101 5.68 -0.19 -13.64
N GLY A 102 4.46 -0.66 -13.44
CA GLY A 102 4.09 -1.60 -12.40
C GLY A 102 2.58 -1.85 -12.39
N TRP A 103 2.13 -2.85 -11.66
CA TRP A 103 0.71 -3.22 -11.57
C TRP A 103 0.22 -3.43 -10.13
N ILE A 104 1.11 -3.35 -9.14
CA ILE A 104 0.78 -3.39 -7.72
C ILE A 104 1.07 -2.01 -7.15
N VAL A 105 0.04 -1.18 -7.09
CA VAL A 105 0.12 0.21 -6.60
C VAL A 105 0.10 0.21 -5.08
N SER A 106 1.13 0.79 -4.47
CA SER A 106 1.32 0.83 -3.01
C SER A 106 1.44 2.26 -2.49
N ASP A 107 0.67 3.16 -3.07
CA ASP A 107 0.58 4.56 -2.67
C ASP A 107 -0.10 4.70 -1.30
N ASP A 108 0.28 5.72 -0.54
CA ASP A 108 -0.36 6.00 0.75
C ASP A 108 -1.80 6.50 0.60
N ASN A 109 -2.09 7.29 -0.46
CA ASN A 109 -3.42 7.76 -0.80
C ASN A 109 -3.49 8.27 -2.24
N LEU A 110 -3.61 7.37 -3.21
CA LEU A 110 -3.62 7.71 -4.64
C LEU A 110 -4.75 8.68 -5.00
N LEU A 111 -5.96 8.51 -4.44
CA LEU A 111 -7.11 9.33 -4.83
C LEU A 111 -7.00 10.78 -4.34
N ALA A 112 -6.08 11.10 -3.43
CA ALA A 112 -5.79 12.46 -3.00
C ALA A 112 -4.81 13.19 -3.94
N CYS A 113 -4.23 12.51 -4.94
CA CYS A 113 -3.38 13.11 -5.95
C CYS A 113 -4.18 14.01 -6.91
N SER A 114 -3.47 14.82 -7.68
CA SER A 114 -4.10 15.62 -8.73
C SER A 114 -4.81 14.74 -9.77
N PRO A 115 -5.90 15.22 -10.38
CA PRO A 115 -6.58 14.46 -11.45
C PRO A 115 -5.63 14.06 -12.58
N ARG A 116 -4.70 14.93 -12.95
CA ARG A 116 -3.69 14.63 -13.96
C ARG A 116 -2.83 13.44 -13.57
N HIS A 117 -2.37 13.39 -12.32
CA HIS A 117 -1.53 12.30 -11.84
C HIS A 117 -2.30 10.97 -11.80
N ILE A 118 -3.54 11.00 -11.33
CA ILE A 118 -4.42 9.81 -11.32
C ILE A 118 -4.63 9.28 -12.75
N ASP A 119 -4.90 10.16 -13.72
CA ASP A 119 -5.05 9.77 -15.12
C ASP A 119 -3.76 9.19 -15.72
N GLU A 120 -2.59 9.71 -15.35
CA GLU A 120 -1.29 9.19 -15.75
C GLU A 120 -1.05 7.78 -15.17
N VAL A 121 -1.35 7.57 -13.90
CA VAL A 121 -1.27 6.26 -13.24
C VAL A 121 -2.23 5.27 -13.90
N PHE A 122 -3.48 5.64 -14.12
CA PHE A 122 -4.46 4.76 -14.76
C PHE A 122 -4.06 4.42 -16.21
N SER A 123 -3.51 5.39 -16.94
CA SER A 123 -2.99 5.16 -18.29
C SER A 123 -1.79 4.22 -18.29
N MET A 124 -0.90 4.33 -17.31
CA MET A 124 0.21 3.39 -17.10
C MET A 124 -0.32 1.99 -16.82
N LEU A 125 -1.27 1.85 -15.89
CA LEU A 125 -1.86 0.57 -15.51
C LEU A 125 -2.59 -0.13 -16.67
N ALA A 126 -3.26 0.64 -17.53
CA ALA A 126 -3.95 0.10 -18.71
C ALA A 126 -2.99 -0.56 -19.74
N ARG A 127 -1.71 -0.18 -19.72
CA ARG A 127 -0.68 -0.77 -20.60
C ARG A 127 0.03 -1.97 -20.00
N GLN A 128 -0.20 -2.27 -18.72
CA GLN A 128 0.48 -3.37 -18.06
C GLN A 128 -0.08 -4.73 -18.49
N PRO A 129 0.76 -5.77 -18.58
CA PRO A 129 0.31 -7.12 -18.93
C PRO A 129 -0.46 -7.82 -17.81
N HIS A 130 -0.47 -7.24 -16.62
CA HIS A 130 -1.11 -7.79 -15.43
C HIS A 130 -2.25 -6.91 -14.94
N ARG A 131 -3.28 -7.52 -14.39
CA ARG A 131 -4.41 -6.82 -13.79
C ARG A 131 -3.96 -6.04 -12.55
N PRO A 132 -4.34 -4.76 -12.40
CA PRO A 132 -3.90 -3.94 -11.27
C PRO A 132 -4.35 -4.46 -9.91
N ILE A 133 -3.50 -4.22 -8.90
CA ILE A 133 -3.82 -4.39 -7.49
C ILE A 133 -3.50 -3.07 -6.79
N PHE A 134 -4.47 -2.50 -6.09
CA PHE A 134 -4.28 -1.28 -5.30
C PHE A 134 -4.18 -1.67 -3.82
N THR A 135 -2.97 -1.83 -3.31
CA THR A 135 -2.71 -2.30 -1.94
C THR A 135 -2.65 -1.19 -0.90
N GLY A 136 -2.34 0.03 -1.32
CA GLY A 136 -2.16 1.17 -0.42
C GLY A 136 -3.45 1.73 0.19
N GLY A 137 -4.60 1.25 -0.25
CA GLY A 137 -5.91 1.75 0.15
C GLY A 137 -6.36 2.95 -0.70
N LEU A 138 -7.63 2.92 -1.09
CA LEU A 138 -8.29 4.00 -1.80
C LEU A 138 -9.22 4.72 -0.81
N GLU A 139 -9.12 6.03 -0.71
CA GLU A 139 -9.98 6.82 0.17
C GLU A 139 -11.40 6.91 -0.40
N ALA A 140 -12.36 6.27 0.27
CA ALA A 140 -13.74 6.20 -0.19
C ALA A 140 -14.39 7.58 -0.37
N ALA A 141 -14.08 8.53 0.52
CA ALA A 141 -14.62 9.90 0.47
C ALA A 141 -14.19 10.70 -0.78
N LEU A 142 -13.13 10.26 -1.46
CA LEU A 142 -12.62 10.91 -2.68
C LEU A 142 -13.10 10.21 -3.96
N MET A 143 -13.85 9.11 -3.83
CA MET A 143 -14.36 8.37 -5.00
C MET A 143 -15.37 9.20 -5.77
N THR A 144 -15.24 9.18 -7.09
CA THR A 144 -16.22 9.76 -8.00
C THR A 144 -16.75 8.70 -8.98
N SER A 145 -17.92 8.93 -9.56
CA SER A 145 -18.47 8.01 -10.56
C SER A 145 -17.56 7.87 -11.78
N GLN A 146 -16.84 8.93 -12.16
CA GLN A 146 -15.86 8.87 -13.24
C GLN A 146 -14.68 7.95 -12.87
N MET A 147 -14.10 8.11 -11.68
CA MET A 147 -13.03 7.24 -11.20
C MET A 147 -13.48 5.78 -11.09
N ALA A 148 -14.70 5.55 -10.61
CA ALA A 148 -15.27 4.21 -10.55
C ALA A 148 -15.37 3.55 -11.92
N ALA A 149 -15.80 4.29 -12.94
CA ALA A 149 -15.86 3.82 -14.32
C ALA A 149 -14.45 3.53 -14.89
N GLN A 150 -13.49 4.43 -14.66
CA GLN A 150 -12.09 4.23 -15.08
C GLN A 150 -11.47 3.00 -14.40
N LEU A 151 -11.67 2.83 -13.08
CA LEU A 151 -11.21 1.66 -12.34
C LEU A 151 -11.83 0.37 -12.89
N TYR A 152 -13.13 0.39 -13.24
CA TYR A 152 -13.79 -0.78 -13.83
C TYR A 152 -13.15 -1.18 -15.16
N GLN A 153 -12.80 -0.21 -16.02
CA GLN A 153 -12.14 -0.47 -17.31
C GLN A 153 -10.74 -1.08 -17.15
N LEU A 154 -10.04 -0.81 -16.04
CA LEU A 154 -8.75 -1.41 -15.75
C LEU A 154 -8.85 -2.89 -15.33
N HIS A 155 -10.05 -3.40 -15.09
CA HIS A 155 -10.30 -4.77 -14.64
C HIS A 155 -9.43 -5.19 -13.44
N PRO A 156 -9.35 -4.40 -12.35
CA PRO A 156 -8.43 -4.67 -11.26
C PRO A 156 -8.66 -6.04 -10.64
N GLN A 157 -7.58 -6.64 -10.16
CA GLN A 157 -7.68 -7.87 -9.39
C GLN A 157 -8.18 -7.57 -7.97
N ARG A 158 -7.73 -6.47 -7.36
CA ARG A 158 -8.13 -6.03 -6.01
C ARG A 158 -8.05 -4.52 -5.87
N LEU A 159 -9.05 -3.97 -5.21
CA LEU A 159 -9.14 -2.58 -4.76
C LEU A 159 -9.36 -2.61 -3.24
N PHE A 160 -8.45 -2.04 -2.48
CA PHE A 160 -8.60 -1.96 -1.03
C PHE A 160 -9.11 -0.58 -0.62
N PHE A 161 -10.13 -0.58 0.20
CA PHE A 161 -10.69 0.58 0.91
C PHE A 161 -10.50 0.39 2.41
N ALA A 162 -10.91 1.36 3.22
CA ALA A 162 -10.86 1.24 4.67
C ALA A 162 -12.16 1.70 5.33
N TYR A 163 -12.53 1.03 6.42
CA TYR A 163 -13.60 1.41 7.33
C TYR A 163 -13.08 1.30 8.77
N ASP A 164 -12.43 2.33 9.24
CA ASP A 164 -11.69 2.32 10.49
C ASP A 164 -12.51 2.96 11.63
N THR A 165 -13.30 3.98 11.31
CA THR A 165 -14.12 4.72 12.27
C THR A 165 -15.57 4.81 11.80
N PRO A 166 -16.55 5.08 12.70
CA PRO A 166 -17.95 5.21 12.31
C PRO A 166 -18.21 6.27 11.22
N ASN A 167 -17.35 7.29 11.12
CA ASN A 167 -17.48 8.35 10.12
C ASN A 167 -17.15 7.88 8.69
N ASP A 168 -16.50 6.73 8.54
CA ASP A 168 -16.12 6.19 7.25
C ASP A 168 -17.27 5.42 6.57
N LEU A 169 -18.37 5.16 7.30
CA LEU A 169 -19.47 4.32 6.80
C LEU A 169 -20.18 4.96 5.60
N GLU A 170 -20.61 6.21 5.72
CA GLU A 170 -21.34 6.90 4.66
C GLU A 170 -20.48 7.03 3.38
N PRO A 171 -19.23 7.53 3.44
CA PRO A 171 -18.35 7.54 2.28
C PRO A 171 -18.14 6.15 1.66
N LEU A 172 -18.01 5.11 2.49
CA LEU A 172 -17.83 3.74 1.99
C LEU A 172 -19.09 3.24 1.25
N GLN A 173 -20.28 3.54 1.76
CA GLN A 173 -21.54 3.18 1.12
C GLN A 173 -21.72 3.89 -0.22
N GLU A 174 -21.41 5.18 -0.29
CA GLU A 174 -21.45 5.96 -1.53
C GLU A 174 -20.45 5.44 -2.57
N ALA A 175 -19.20 5.20 -2.16
CA ALA A 175 -18.18 4.58 -3.02
C ALA A 175 -18.63 3.20 -3.52
N GLY A 176 -19.17 2.37 -2.64
CA GLY A 176 -19.69 1.05 -2.99
C GLY A 176 -20.81 1.10 -4.01
N LYS A 177 -21.71 2.09 -3.90
CA LYS A 177 -22.76 2.34 -4.90
C LYS A 177 -22.16 2.75 -6.25
N MET A 178 -21.25 3.75 -6.27
CA MET A 178 -20.60 4.19 -7.51
C MET A 178 -19.88 3.06 -8.22
N LEU A 179 -19.16 2.21 -7.46
CA LEU A 179 -18.44 1.05 -7.99
C LEU A 179 -19.41 -0.01 -8.53
N THR A 180 -20.52 -0.25 -7.84
CA THR A 180 -21.56 -1.19 -8.31
C THR A 180 -22.22 -0.66 -9.59
N ASP A 181 -22.56 0.62 -9.65
CA ASP A 181 -23.14 1.28 -10.82
C ASP A 181 -22.15 1.24 -12.02
N ALA A 182 -20.85 1.28 -11.77
CA ALA A 182 -19.82 1.12 -12.79
C ALA A 182 -19.65 -0.33 -13.29
N GLY A 183 -20.23 -1.34 -12.59
CA GLY A 183 -20.21 -2.75 -12.99
C GLY A 183 -19.46 -3.70 -12.07
N PHE A 184 -18.87 -3.23 -10.97
CA PHE A 184 -18.28 -4.12 -9.97
C PHE A 184 -19.39 -4.95 -9.28
N SER A 185 -19.06 -6.19 -8.96
CA SER A 185 -19.96 -7.08 -8.25
C SER A 185 -19.23 -7.83 -7.13
N LYS A 186 -19.98 -8.31 -6.14
CA LYS A 186 -19.42 -9.12 -5.06
C LYS A 186 -18.79 -10.42 -5.55
N SER A 187 -19.32 -10.98 -6.65
CA SER A 187 -18.86 -12.28 -7.18
C SER A 187 -17.43 -12.26 -7.72
N ASN A 188 -16.91 -11.12 -8.13
CA ASN A 188 -15.53 -11.03 -8.63
C ASN A 188 -14.49 -10.82 -7.52
N HIS A 189 -14.93 -10.63 -6.27
CA HIS A 189 -14.09 -10.46 -5.09
C HIS A 189 -13.01 -9.36 -5.24
N ALA A 190 -13.22 -8.38 -6.12
CA ALA A 190 -12.25 -7.32 -6.37
C ALA A 190 -12.27 -6.24 -5.28
N LEU A 191 -13.46 -5.91 -4.75
CA LEU A 191 -13.62 -4.88 -3.74
C LEU A 191 -13.32 -5.44 -2.35
N ARG A 192 -12.32 -4.88 -1.68
CA ARG A 192 -11.86 -5.26 -0.35
C ARG A 192 -11.95 -4.07 0.60
N CYS A 193 -12.21 -4.36 1.88
CA CYS A 193 -12.21 -3.33 2.91
C CYS A 193 -11.36 -3.76 4.10
N TYR A 194 -10.38 -2.93 4.47
CA TYR A 194 -9.69 -3.03 5.74
C TYR A 194 -10.61 -2.55 6.87
N ILE A 195 -10.62 -3.26 7.96
CA ILE A 195 -11.37 -2.89 9.18
C ILE A 195 -10.38 -2.82 10.33
N LEU A 196 -10.18 -1.63 10.89
CA LEU A 196 -9.37 -1.46 12.09
C LEU A 196 -10.06 -2.11 13.28
N ILE A 197 -9.36 -2.98 13.99
CA ILE A 197 -9.87 -3.67 15.18
C ILE A 197 -8.91 -3.52 16.36
N GLY A 198 -9.43 -3.67 17.59
CA GLY A 198 -8.62 -3.77 18.80
C GLY A 198 -8.08 -2.43 19.31
N TYR A 199 -8.57 -1.30 18.86
CA TYR A 199 -8.19 0.00 19.42
C TYR A 199 -8.95 0.31 20.72
N LYS A 200 -8.51 1.34 21.45
CA LYS A 200 -9.12 1.73 22.74
C LYS A 200 -10.62 2.02 22.57
N GLY A 201 -11.45 1.27 23.27
CA GLY A 201 -12.92 1.38 23.21
C GLY A 201 -13.58 0.59 22.08
N ASP A 202 -12.80 -0.17 21.31
CA ASP A 202 -13.34 -1.15 20.36
C ASP A 202 -13.77 -2.45 21.08
N THR A 203 -14.73 -3.16 20.49
CA THR A 203 -15.19 -4.47 20.95
C THR A 203 -15.38 -5.40 19.75
N MET A 204 -15.43 -6.71 19.99
CA MET A 204 -15.70 -7.70 18.95
C MET A 204 -17.05 -7.43 18.27
N GLU A 205 -18.08 -7.01 19.03
CA GLU A 205 -19.40 -6.68 18.48
C GLU A 205 -19.33 -5.48 17.51
N LYS A 206 -18.59 -4.42 17.90
CA LYS A 206 -18.37 -3.24 17.04
C LYS A 206 -17.59 -3.63 15.79
N ALA A 207 -16.57 -4.47 15.91
CA ALA A 207 -15.80 -4.96 14.77
C ALA A 207 -16.69 -5.79 13.82
N HIS A 208 -17.47 -6.75 14.35
CA HIS A 208 -18.42 -7.53 13.57
C HIS A 208 -19.48 -6.66 12.89
N LYS A 209 -19.97 -5.62 13.58
CA LYS A 209 -20.90 -4.66 13.00
C LYS A 209 -20.29 -3.98 11.78
N ARG A 210 -19.05 -3.43 11.89
CA ARG A 210 -18.35 -2.80 10.78
C ARG A 210 -18.12 -3.76 9.61
N MET A 211 -17.74 -5.02 9.89
CA MET A 211 -17.60 -6.04 8.85
C MET A 211 -18.92 -6.27 8.10
N GLY A 212 -20.04 -6.38 8.83
CA GLY A 212 -21.36 -6.54 8.23
C GLY A 212 -21.80 -5.32 7.43
N GLU A 213 -21.46 -4.12 7.86
CA GLU A 213 -21.74 -2.86 7.16
C GLU A 213 -20.92 -2.76 5.87
N ALA A 214 -19.61 -3.05 5.91
CA ALA A 214 -18.75 -3.12 4.72
C ALA A 214 -19.26 -4.14 3.70
N TRP A 215 -19.66 -5.33 4.18
CA TRP A 215 -20.27 -6.35 3.32
C TRP A 215 -21.56 -5.86 2.64
N ARG A 216 -22.43 -5.16 3.36
CA ARG A 216 -23.67 -4.59 2.78
C ARG A 216 -23.35 -3.49 1.76
N ALA A 217 -22.32 -2.71 2.00
CA ALA A 217 -21.82 -1.68 1.06
C ALA A 217 -21.12 -2.25 -0.19
N GLY A 218 -20.97 -3.59 -0.31
CA GLY A 218 -20.41 -4.22 -1.51
C GLY A 218 -18.96 -4.70 -1.37
N PHE A 219 -18.34 -4.54 -0.21
CA PHE A 219 -16.94 -4.90 0.03
C PHE A 219 -16.80 -6.24 0.78
N MET A 220 -15.60 -6.84 0.67
CA MET A 220 -15.22 -8.08 1.35
C MET A 220 -14.06 -7.83 2.30
#